data_b2f7501cfb24e2ee241b3a8636ddd5da
#
_entry.id   b2f7501cfb24e2ee241b3a8636ddd5da
#
_cell.length_a   1.000
_cell.length_b   1.000
_cell.length_c   1.000
_cell.angle_alpha   90.00
_cell.angle_beta   90.00
_cell.angle_gamma   90.00
#
_symmetry.space_group_name_H-M   'P 1'
#
loop_
_entity.id
_entity.type
_entity.pdbx_description
1 polymer ?
#
loop_
_entity_poly.entity_id
_entity_poly.type
_entity_poly.pdbx_seq_one_letter_code
_entity_poly.pdbx_strand_id
1 'polypeptide(L)'
;MVESEAALLSEEVMLGAVTFGHREMQKVINAINELTVEAGTKPSTWEAPAKNEALIAALKEAIGPRLGEAFQVRDKLQRRDAISAIKKDVVEALAGRVAAEGWNPAELSKEFGELEYRTMRDSVLDTKVRIDGRALDTVRPISVKTGVLPRTHGSSLFTRCLLYTS
;
A
#
# COMPACT_ATOMS: atom_id res chain seq x y z
N MET A 1 4.80 15.20 6.61
CA MET A 1 5.96 14.87 7.46
C MET A 1 6.32 13.42 7.21
N VAL A 2 7.56 13.14 6.89
CA VAL A 2 8.03 11.77 6.55
C VAL A 2 8.87 11.21 7.68
N GLU A 3 9.62 12.05 8.36
CA GLU A 3 10.56 11.67 9.40
C GLU A 3 10.64 12.75 10.48
N SER A 4 10.90 12.37 11.70
CA SER A 4 11.11 13.30 12.82
C SER A 4 12.10 12.71 13.83
N GLU A 5 12.84 13.58 14.49
CA GLU A 5 13.74 13.26 15.58
C GLU A 5 13.39 14.12 16.79
N ALA A 6 13.40 13.55 17.97
CA ALA A 6 13.06 14.25 19.19
C ALA A 6 13.81 13.68 20.41
N ALA A 7 14.16 14.55 21.35
CA ALA A 7 14.83 14.20 22.59
C ALA A 7 13.79 13.97 23.71
N LEU A 8 13.10 12.84 23.70
CA LEU A 8 12.15 12.41 24.75
C LEU A 8 11.01 13.42 25.02
N LEU A 9 10.53 14.10 23.99
CA LEU A 9 9.38 15.01 24.12
C LEU A 9 8.07 14.21 24.28
N SER A 10 7.11 14.82 24.98
CA SER A 10 5.78 14.21 25.14
C SER A 10 5.01 14.18 23.81
N GLU A 11 4.06 13.25 23.67
CA GLU A 11 3.19 13.14 22.49
C GLU A 11 2.43 14.44 22.23
N GLU A 12 1.96 15.13 23.28
CA GLU A 12 1.28 16.41 23.18
C GLU A 12 2.17 17.49 22.55
N VAL A 13 3.42 17.60 22.97
CA VAL A 13 4.39 18.55 22.42
C VAL A 13 4.70 18.22 20.97
N MET A 14 4.88 16.94 20.64
CA MET A 14 5.13 16.50 19.28
C MET A 14 3.93 16.78 18.36
N LEU A 15 2.72 16.48 18.79
CA LEU A 15 1.50 16.81 18.06
C LEU A 15 1.36 18.33 17.88
N GLY A 16 1.63 19.10 18.95
CA GLY A 16 1.63 20.56 18.93
C GLY A 16 2.61 21.12 17.88
N ALA A 17 3.81 20.58 17.80
CA ALA A 17 4.81 20.99 16.81
C ALA A 17 4.33 20.72 15.35
N VAL A 18 3.76 19.54 15.11
CA VAL A 18 3.23 19.18 13.77
C VAL A 18 2.07 20.09 13.36
N THR A 19 1.13 20.33 14.27
CA THR A 19 -0.02 21.19 13.99
C THR A 19 0.36 22.67 13.87
N PHE A 20 1.39 23.12 14.61
CA PHE A 20 1.97 24.44 14.43
C PHE A 20 2.55 24.59 13.01
N GLY A 21 3.42 23.67 12.60
CA GLY A 21 4.02 23.68 11.27
C GLY A 21 2.96 23.65 10.16
N HIS A 22 1.91 22.87 10.32
CA HIS A 22 0.78 22.83 9.39
C HIS A 22 0.08 24.20 9.26
N ARG A 23 -0.21 24.86 10.38
CA ARG A 23 -0.82 26.21 10.39
C ARG A 23 0.06 27.27 9.72
N GLU A 24 1.35 27.24 9.99
CA GLU A 24 2.29 28.19 9.38
C GLU A 24 2.41 27.95 7.86
N MET A 25 2.41 26.69 7.43
CA MET A 25 2.41 26.34 6.01
C MET A 25 1.16 26.86 5.27
N GLN A 26 0.00 26.94 5.93
CA GLN A 26 -1.22 27.50 5.32
C GLN A 26 -1.05 28.95 4.87
N LYS A 27 -0.22 29.74 5.56
CA LYS A 27 0.07 31.13 5.15
C LYS A 27 0.76 31.16 3.79
N VAL A 28 1.71 30.25 3.56
CA VAL A 28 2.42 30.12 2.28
C VAL A 28 1.46 29.64 1.19
N ILE A 29 0.62 28.67 1.47
CA ILE A 29 -0.39 28.16 0.54
C ILE A 29 -1.36 29.27 0.11
N ASN A 30 -1.83 30.07 1.08
CA ASN A 30 -2.72 31.20 0.79
C ASN A 30 -2.03 32.25 -0.11
N ALA A 31 -0.78 32.61 0.18
CA ALA A 31 -0.01 33.51 -0.66
C ALA A 31 0.18 32.96 -2.10
N ILE A 32 0.39 31.66 -2.26
CA ILE A 32 0.47 31.02 -3.57
C ILE A 32 -0.89 31.12 -4.30
N ASN A 33 -2.00 30.87 -3.60
CA ASN A 33 -3.32 30.98 -4.17
C ASN A 33 -3.65 32.43 -4.61
N GLU A 34 -3.31 33.40 -3.77
CA GLU A 34 -3.46 34.83 -4.11
C GLU A 34 -2.64 35.20 -5.35
N LEU A 35 -1.37 34.78 -5.40
CA LEU A 35 -0.52 34.98 -6.57
C LEU A 35 -1.09 34.32 -7.83
N THR A 36 -1.65 33.13 -7.70
CA THR A 36 -2.27 32.39 -8.82
C THR A 36 -3.46 33.17 -9.39
N VAL A 37 -4.28 33.76 -8.51
CA VAL A 37 -5.42 34.60 -8.91
C VAL A 37 -4.93 35.89 -9.57
N GLU A 38 -3.96 36.57 -8.97
CA GLU A 38 -3.37 37.82 -9.52
C GLU A 38 -2.72 37.60 -10.88
N ALA A 39 -1.93 36.52 -11.03
CA ALA A 39 -1.30 36.15 -12.29
C ALA A 39 -2.29 35.73 -13.39
N GLY A 40 -3.55 35.43 -13.03
CA GLY A 40 -4.60 35.03 -13.97
C GLY A 40 -4.31 33.71 -14.69
N THR A 41 -3.50 32.81 -14.08
CA THR A 41 -3.17 31.52 -14.64
C THR A 41 -4.41 30.63 -14.71
N LYS A 42 -4.66 30.02 -15.87
CA LYS A 42 -5.74 29.04 -16.02
C LYS A 42 -5.27 27.67 -15.54
N PRO A 43 -6.10 26.91 -14.82
CA PRO A 43 -5.81 25.53 -14.49
C PRO A 43 -5.51 24.71 -15.74
N SER A 44 -4.70 23.66 -15.60
CA SER A 44 -4.49 22.69 -16.66
C SER A 44 -5.82 22.05 -17.06
N THR A 45 -6.03 21.88 -18.36
CA THR A 45 -7.20 21.19 -18.92
C THR A 45 -7.01 19.66 -18.94
N TRP A 46 -5.96 19.14 -18.29
CA TRP A 46 -5.73 17.71 -18.22
C TRP A 46 -6.84 17.03 -17.42
N GLU A 47 -7.44 16.03 -18.02
CA GLU A 47 -8.40 15.14 -17.39
C GLU A 47 -7.79 13.74 -17.31
N ALA A 48 -8.06 13.06 -16.21
CA ALA A 48 -7.61 11.68 -16.05
C ALA A 48 -8.32 10.79 -17.09
N PRO A 49 -7.61 9.85 -17.73
CA PRO A 49 -8.25 8.89 -18.63
C PRO A 49 -9.39 8.15 -17.92
N ALA A 50 -10.52 8.00 -18.60
CA ALA A 50 -11.65 7.23 -18.09
C ALA A 50 -11.21 5.79 -17.82
N LYS A 51 -11.71 5.22 -16.71
CA LYS A 51 -11.46 3.82 -16.38
C LYS A 51 -12.20 2.91 -17.36
N ASN A 52 -11.57 1.81 -17.70
CA ASN A 52 -12.20 0.76 -18.52
C ASN A 52 -13.09 -0.11 -17.62
N GLU A 53 -14.34 0.30 -17.44
CA GLU A 53 -15.31 -0.39 -16.57
C GLU A 53 -15.60 -1.82 -17.07
N ALA A 54 -15.56 -2.05 -18.38
CA ALA A 54 -15.75 -3.39 -18.95
C ALA A 54 -14.61 -4.34 -18.56
N LEU A 55 -13.38 -3.86 -18.61
CA LEU A 55 -12.19 -4.60 -18.14
C LEU A 55 -12.28 -4.89 -16.64
N ILE A 56 -12.64 -3.89 -15.84
CA ILE A 56 -12.77 -4.03 -14.39
C ILE A 56 -13.86 -5.06 -14.04
N ALA A 57 -15.00 -5.03 -14.72
CA ALA A 57 -16.08 -6.01 -14.52
C ALA A 57 -15.63 -7.42 -14.88
N ALA A 58 -14.97 -7.61 -16.03
CA ALA A 58 -14.43 -8.88 -16.45
C ALA A 58 -13.38 -9.44 -15.48
N LEU A 59 -12.51 -8.57 -14.95
CA LEU A 59 -11.55 -8.94 -13.92
C LEU A 59 -12.23 -9.41 -12.63
N LYS A 60 -13.22 -8.68 -12.14
CA LYS A 60 -13.98 -9.05 -10.92
C LYS A 60 -14.67 -10.40 -11.10
N GLU A 61 -15.27 -10.64 -12.24
CA GLU A 61 -15.91 -11.91 -12.58
C GLU A 61 -14.89 -13.08 -12.61
N ALA A 62 -13.77 -12.90 -13.30
CA ALA A 62 -12.73 -13.91 -13.42
C ALA A 62 -12.02 -14.20 -12.10
N ILE A 63 -11.83 -13.21 -11.23
CA ILE A 63 -11.23 -13.35 -9.91
C ILE A 63 -12.20 -14.04 -8.94
N GLY A 64 -13.46 -13.62 -8.92
CA GLY A 64 -14.47 -14.11 -7.96
C GLY A 64 -14.01 -13.96 -6.51
N PRO A 65 -14.29 -14.94 -5.63
CA PRO A 65 -13.92 -14.89 -4.21
C PRO A 65 -12.44 -15.21 -3.93
N ARG A 66 -11.70 -15.70 -4.93
CA ARG A 66 -10.35 -16.29 -4.76
C ARG A 66 -9.33 -15.37 -4.10
N LEU A 67 -9.36 -14.06 -4.40
CA LEU A 67 -8.47 -13.10 -3.73
C LEU A 67 -8.78 -12.97 -2.24
N GLY A 68 -10.04 -12.92 -1.87
CA GLY A 68 -10.45 -12.89 -0.47
C GLY A 68 -9.98 -14.14 0.29
N GLU A 69 -10.13 -15.32 -0.33
CA GLU A 69 -9.67 -16.59 0.23
C GLU A 69 -8.14 -16.64 0.36
N ALA A 70 -7.41 -16.16 -0.65
CA ALA A 70 -5.96 -16.09 -0.60
C ALA A 70 -5.45 -15.19 0.53
N PHE A 71 -6.15 -14.09 0.84
CA PHE A 71 -5.79 -13.21 1.97
C PHE A 71 -6.07 -13.82 3.35
N GLN A 72 -6.82 -14.91 3.46
CA GLN A 72 -6.97 -15.65 4.72
C GLN A 72 -5.74 -16.54 5.02
N VAL A 73 -4.89 -16.80 4.04
CA VAL A 73 -3.65 -17.57 4.23
C VAL A 73 -2.66 -16.72 5.02
N ARG A 74 -2.34 -17.14 6.24
CA ARG A 74 -1.47 -16.37 7.16
C ARG A 74 0.01 -16.43 6.76
N ASP A 75 0.45 -17.56 6.20
CA ASP A 75 1.81 -17.71 5.72
C ASP A 75 2.08 -16.77 4.53
N LYS A 76 3.14 -15.98 4.62
CA LYS A 76 3.45 -14.95 3.64
C LYS A 76 3.79 -15.52 2.27
N LEU A 77 4.55 -16.62 2.23
CA LEU A 77 5.00 -17.21 0.97
C LEU A 77 3.86 -17.93 0.27
N GLN A 78 3.11 -18.74 1.02
CA GLN A 78 1.93 -19.44 0.48
C GLN A 78 0.88 -18.45 -0.03
N ARG A 79 0.62 -17.37 0.71
CA ARG A 79 -0.29 -16.29 0.27
C ARG A 79 0.19 -15.64 -1.02
N ARG A 80 1.47 -15.28 -1.11
CA ARG A 80 2.07 -14.70 -2.32
C ARG A 80 1.91 -15.63 -3.51
N ASP A 81 2.20 -16.89 -3.32
CA ASP A 81 2.16 -17.90 -4.38
C ASP A 81 0.70 -18.14 -4.84
N ALA A 82 -0.25 -18.16 -3.90
CA ALA A 82 -1.68 -18.23 -4.22
C ALA A 82 -2.15 -17.03 -5.04
N ILE A 83 -1.80 -15.80 -4.65
CA ILE A 83 -2.15 -14.58 -5.39
C ILE A 83 -1.50 -14.59 -6.79
N SER A 84 -0.24 -15.02 -6.89
CA SER A 84 0.46 -15.12 -8.17
C SER A 84 -0.18 -16.13 -9.11
N ALA A 85 -0.64 -17.26 -8.59
CA ALA A 85 -1.38 -18.26 -9.35
C ALA A 85 -2.72 -17.71 -9.86
N ILE A 86 -3.49 -17.05 -8.99
CA ILE A 86 -4.73 -16.38 -9.37
C ILE A 86 -4.49 -15.38 -10.51
N LYS A 87 -3.46 -14.54 -10.38
CA LYS A 87 -3.12 -13.55 -11.41
C LYS A 87 -2.82 -14.21 -12.75
N LYS A 88 -2.04 -15.29 -12.74
CA LYS A 88 -1.71 -16.04 -13.96
C LYS A 88 -2.97 -16.61 -14.61
N ASP A 89 -3.80 -17.31 -13.84
CA ASP A 89 -5.05 -17.89 -14.33
C ASP A 89 -5.98 -16.85 -14.94
N VAL A 90 -6.11 -15.70 -14.28
CA VAL A 90 -6.97 -14.60 -14.74
C VAL A 90 -6.45 -13.98 -16.04
N VAL A 91 -5.14 -13.79 -16.16
CA VAL A 91 -4.51 -13.28 -17.39
C VAL A 91 -4.73 -14.26 -18.53
N GLU A 92 -4.56 -15.57 -18.31
CA GLU A 92 -4.80 -16.60 -19.30
C GLU A 92 -6.28 -16.68 -19.72
N ALA A 93 -7.19 -16.64 -18.74
CA ALA A 93 -8.63 -16.68 -19.00
C ALA A 93 -9.14 -15.47 -19.79
N LEU A 94 -8.55 -14.29 -19.57
CA LEU A 94 -8.96 -13.07 -20.26
C LEU A 94 -8.17 -12.77 -21.53
N ALA A 95 -7.16 -13.57 -21.89
CA ALA A 95 -6.30 -13.32 -23.04
C ALA A 95 -7.09 -13.16 -24.36
N GLY A 96 -8.09 -14.02 -24.58
CA GLY A 96 -8.97 -13.93 -25.75
C GLY A 96 -9.81 -12.66 -25.78
N ARG A 97 -10.34 -12.23 -24.65
CA ARG A 97 -11.12 -10.98 -24.53
C ARG A 97 -10.23 -9.75 -24.67
N VAL A 98 -9.04 -9.77 -24.10
CA VAL A 98 -8.05 -8.69 -24.24
C VAL A 98 -7.75 -8.43 -25.72
N ALA A 99 -7.56 -9.51 -26.51
CA ALA A 99 -7.32 -9.40 -27.95
C ALA A 99 -8.56 -8.92 -28.72
N ALA A 100 -9.74 -9.45 -28.40
CA ALA A 100 -10.99 -9.14 -29.09
C ALA A 100 -11.48 -7.70 -28.84
N GLU A 101 -11.35 -7.23 -27.59
CA GLU A 101 -11.81 -5.90 -27.16
C GLU A 101 -10.71 -4.82 -27.31
N GLY A 102 -9.50 -5.21 -27.72
CA GLY A 102 -8.36 -4.30 -27.86
C GLY A 102 -7.87 -3.70 -26.52
N TRP A 103 -8.05 -4.42 -25.41
CA TRP A 103 -7.62 -3.94 -24.10
C TRP A 103 -6.10 -3.97 -23.96
N ASN A 104 -5.56 -3.02 -23.20
CA ASN A 104 -4.13 -2.97 -22.93
C ASN A 104 -3.75 -3.97 -21.82
N PRO A 105 -2.84 -4.94 -22.08
CA PRO A 105 -2.38 -5.89 -21.05
C PRO A 105 -1.74 -5.22 -19.83
N ALA A 106 -1.13 -4.05 -20.00
CA ALA A 106 -0.56 -3.28 -18.89
C ALA A 106 -1.68 -2.73 -17.98
N GLU A 107 -2.80 -2.29 -18.56
CA GLU A 107 -3.97 -1.84 -17.84
C GLU A 107 -4.62 -3.00 -17.06
N LEU A 108 -4.73 -4.18 -17.64
CA LEU A 108 -5.20 -5.38 -16.95
C LEU A 108 -4.36 -5.68 -15.71
N SER A 109 -3.03 -5.63 -15.82
CA SER A 109 -2.13 -5.86 -14.69
C SER A 109 -2.26 -4.78 -13.61
N LYS A 110 -2.46 -3.53 -13.99
CA LYS A 110 -2.68 -2.40 -13.08
C LYS A 110 -3.99 -2.55 -12.32
N GLU A 111 -5.09 -2.82 -13.03
CA GLU A 111 -6.41 -2.98 -12.41
C GLU A 111 -6.49 -4.23 -11.53
N PHE A 112 -5.80 -5.32 -11.88
CA PHE A 112 -5.63 -6.47 -10.98
C PHE A 112 -4.96 -6.05 -9.68
N GLY A 113 -3.87 -5.29 -9.73
CA GLY A 113 -3.19 -4.78 -8.53
C GLY A 113 -4.06 -3.86 -7.69
N GLU A 114 -4.91 -3.05 -8.32
CA GLU A 114 -5.87 -2.21 -7.60
C GLU A 114 -6.95 -3.04 -6.89
N LEU A 115 -7.46 -4.08 -7.52
CA LEU A 115 -8.42 -5.01 -6.91
C LEU A 115 -7.78 -5.80 -5.76
N GLU A 116 -6.54 -6.26 -5.93
CA GLU A 116 -5.75 -6.90 -4.88
C GLU A 116 -5.61 -5.97 -3.66
N TYR A 117 -5.17 -4.72 -3.88
CA TYR A 117 -5.03 -3.73 -2.83
C TYR A 117 -6.35 -3.47 -2.09
N ARG A 118 -7.45 -3.27 -2.82
CA ARG A 118 -8.77 -3.01 -2.22
C ARG A 118 -9.27 -4.20 -1.42
N THR A 119 -9.21 -5.40 -1.99
CA THR A 119 -9.65 -6.63 -1.30
C THR A 119 -8.93 -6.80 0.04
N MET A 120 -7.61 -6.61 0.05
CA MET A 120 -6.81 -6.66 1.28
C MET A 120 -7.22 -5.57 2.27
N ARG A 121 -7.34 -4.33 1.79
CA ARG A 121 -7.65 -3.19 2.65
C ARG A 121 -9.04 -3.30 3.25
N ASP A 122 -10.04 -3.62 2.46
CA ASP A 122 -11.42 -3.76 2.90
C ASP A 122 -11.55 -4.91 3.92
N SER A 123 -10.90 -6.05 3.66
CA SER A 123 -10.84 -7.15 4.63
C SER A 123 -10.28 -6.71 5.99
N VAL A 124 -9.19 -5.92 6.01
CA VAL A 124 -8.62 -5.40 7.27
C VAL A 124 -9.53 -4.38 7.93
N LEU A 125 -10.20 -3.52 7.17
CA LEU A 125 -11.13 -2.52 7.70
C LEU A 125 -12.37 -3.16 8.33
N ASP A 126 -12.87 -4.23 7.71
CA ASP A 126 -14.09 -4.92 8.17
C ASP A 126 -13.78 -5.82 9.36
N THR A 127 -12.76 -6.66 9.26
CA THR A 127 -12.42 -7.65 10.29
C THR A 127 -11.62 -7.10 11.46
N LYS A 128 -10.96 -5.93 11.30
CA LYS A 128 -9.99 -5.36 12.25
C LYS A 128 -8.79 -6.28 12.52
N VAL A 129 -8.56 -7.24 11.63
CA VAL A 129 -7.44 -8.18 11.71
C VAL A 129 -6.53 -8.00 10.52
N ARG A 130 -5.22 -7.90 10.76
CA ARG A 130 -4.22 -7.79 9.69
C ARG A 130 -4.04 -9.14 8.98
N ILE A 131 -3.52 -9.11 7.76
CA ILE A 131 -3.30 -10.32 6.93
C ILE A 131 -2.39 -11.36 7.56
N ASP A 132 -1.59 -10.99 8.56
CA ASP A 132 -0.76 -11.90 9.35
C ASP A 132 -1.45 -12.35 10.67
N GLY A 133 -2.71 -12.01 10.86
CA GLY A 133 -3.54 -12.42 12.00
C GLY A 133 -3.40 -11.56 13.24
N ARG A 134 -2.60 -10.47 13.21
CA ARG A 134 -2.47 -9.53 14.33
C ARG A 134 -3.65 -8.57 14.40
N ALA A 135 -3.96 -8.08 15.61
CA ALA A 135 -4.83 -6.92 15.79
C ALA A 135 -4.15 -5.63 15.26
N LEU A 136 -4.92 -4.55 15.09
CA LEU A 136 -4.42 -3.31 14.50
C LEU A 136 -3.36 -2.61 15.35
N ASP A 137 -3.47 -2.74 16.67
CA ASP A 137 -2.57 -2.17 17.69
C ASP A 137 -1.41 -3.10 18.08
N THR A 138 -1.41 -4.34 17.62
CA THR A 138 -0.37 -5.31 17.95
C THR A 138 0.91 -5.02 17.18
N VAL A 139 1.98 -4.73 17.90
CA VAL A 139 3.32 -4.55 17.34
C VAL A 139 3.89 -5.91 16.92
N ARG A 140 4.65 -5.93 15.83
CA ARG A 140 5.35 -7.15 15.40
C ARG A 140 6.40 -7.56 16.43
N PRO A 141 6.61 -8.87 16.68
CA PRO A 141 7.69 -9.33 17.54
C PRO A 141 9.05 -8.81 17.03
N ILE A 142 9.81 -8.26 17.94
CA ILE A 142 11.17 -7.79 17.68
C ILE A 142 12.11 -8.66 18.53
N SER A 143 13.18 -9.16 17.93
CA SER A 143 14.28 -9.78 18.65
C SER A 143 15.60 -9.12 18.29
N VAL A 144 16.44 -8.95 19.30
CA VAL A 144 17.78 -8.39 19.15
C VAL A 144 18.76 -9.34 19.80
N LYS A 145 19.80 -9.74 19.07
CA LYS A 145 20.91 -10.54 19.58
C LYS A 145 22.19 -9.73 19.38
N THR A 146 22.97 -9.59 20.44
CA THR A 146 24.29 -8.97 20.38
C THR A 146 25.38 -10.02 20.39
N GLY A 147 26.58 -9.67 19.92
CA GLY A 147 27.73 -10.58 19.92
C GLY A 147 27.57 -11.78 18.98
N VAL A 148 26.83 -11.66 17.88
CA VAL A 148 26.57 -12.76 16.94
C VAL A 148 27.79 -13.13 16.10
N LEU A 149 28.71 -12.19 15.89
CA LEU A 149 29.98 -12.42 15.19
C LEU A 149 31.14 -12.37 16.18
N PRO A 150 31.89 -13.48 16.32
CA PRO A 150 32.87 -13.61 17.41
C PRO A 150 34.17 -12.80 17.22
N ARG A 151 34.44 -12.31 16.01
CA ARG A 151 35.73 -11.66 15.66
C ARG A 151 35.59 -10.19 15.29
N THR A 152 34.44 -9.56 15.57
CA THR A 152 34.22 -8.14 15.28
C THR A 152 34.24 -7.31 16.58
N HIS A 153 34.51 -6.00 16.47
CA HIS A 153 34.48 -5.07 17.59
C HIS A 153 33.09 -4.95 18.24
N GLY A 154 32.05 -5.29 17.51
CA GLY A 154 30.69 -5.38 17.94
C GLY A 154 29.82 -5.92 16.82
N SER A 155 28.77 -6.62 17.17
CA SER A 155 27.78 -7.11 16.21
C SER A 155 26.43 -7.22 16.86
N SER A 156 25.38 -6.92 16.11
CA SER A 156 24.01 -7.14 16.53
C SER A 156 23.18 -7.65 15.37
N LEU A 157 22.27 -8.58 15.66
CA LEU A 157 21.26 -9.05 14.75
C LEU A 157 19.90 -8.54 15.23
N PHE A 158 19.30 -7.65 14.46
CA PHE A 158 17.97 -7.15 14.69
C PHE A 158 16.99 -7.89 13.77
N THR A 159 15.99 -8.55 14.34
CA THR A 159 14.97 -9.25 13.60
C THR A 159 13.61 -8.65 13.92
N ARG A 160 12.96 -8.11 12.91
CA ARG A 160 11.60 -7.57 12.98
C ARG A 160 10.68 -8.46 12.17
N CYS A 161 10.17 -9.50 12.80
CA CYS A 161 9.14 -10.39 12.29
C CYS A 161 9.23 -10.90 10.87
N LEU A 162 9.15 -12.21 10.71
CA LEU A 162 8.76 -12.94 9.51
C LEU A 162 9.68 -12.80 8.29
N LEU A 163 10.93 -13.01 8.51
CA LEU A 163 11.79 -13.61 7.51
C LEU A 163 12.38 -14.88 8.11
N TYR A 164 11.54 -15.78 8.58
CA TYR A 164 11.96 -17.18 8.66
C TYR A 164 11.75 -17.78 7.28
N THR A 165 12.69 -17.55 6.42
CA THR A 165 13.06 -18.53 5.43
C THR A 165 14.22 -19.28 6.07
N SER A 166 13.96 -20.43 6.64
CA SER A 166 14.97 -21.48 6.76
C SER A 166 15.52 -21.80 5.39
#